data_2e5aa13266432808e40db792153a9aee
#
_entry.id   2e5aa13266432808e40db792153a9aee
#
_cell.length_a   1.000
_cell.length_b   1.000
_cell.length_c   1.000
_cell.angle_alpha   90.00
_cell.angle_beta   90.00
_cell.angle_gamma   90.00
#
_symmetry.space_group_name_H-M   'P 1'
#
loop_
_entity.id
_entity.type
_entity.pdbx_description
1 polymer ?
#
loop_
_entity_poly.entity_id
_entity_poly.type
_entity_poly.pdbx_seq_one_letter_code
_entity_poly.pdbx_strand_id
1 'polypeptide(L)'
;MEQLKHECGVAMIRLLKPLDYFEKKYGTWAYGFNKLYLMMEKQHNRGQEGAGIASVSLNTESGREYMFREKAEGKDAITEIFSRVTKEMTGELYMGHLRY
;
A
#
# COMPACT_ATOMS: atom_id res chain seq x y z
N MET A 1 22.73 -15.98 6.33
CA MET A 1 21.57 -16.03 5.45
C MET A 1 20.27 -16.27 6.15
N GLU A 2 20.32 -17.03 7.20
CA GLU A 2 19.08 -17.39 7.89
C GLU A 2 18.33 -16.19 8.41
N GLN A 3 19.07 -15.20 8.87
CA GLN A 3 18.43 -14.01 9.41
C GLN A 3 17.64 -13.24 8.38
N LEU A 4 17.91 -13.47 7.10
CA LEU A 4 17.14 -12.80 6.07
C LEU A 4 15.67 -13.18 6.08
N LYS A 5 15.38 -14.33 6.63
CA LYS A 5 13.99 -14.78 6.71
C LYS A 5 13.17 -13.98 7.69
N HIS A 6 13.84 -13.26 8.57
CA HIS A 6 13.16 -12.47 9.58
C HIS A 6 13.09 -11.01 9.24
N GLU A 7 13.62 -10.65 8.10
CA GLU A 7 13.60 -9.27 7.68
C GLU A 7 12.22 -8.89 7.20
N CYS A 8 11.90 -7.62 7.37
CA CYS A 8 10.63 -7.09 6.91
C CYS A 8 10.63 -6.97 5.40
N GLY A 9 9.48 -7.20 4.81
CA GLY A 9 9.30 -6.96 3.39
C GLY A 9 8.89 -5.53 3.15
N VAL A 10 9.33 -4.95 2.04
CA VAL A 10 8.98 -3.59 1.65
C VAL A 10 8.54 -3.59 0.20
N ALA A 11 7.49 -2.85 -0.09
CA ALA A 11 7.00 -2.65 -1.45
C ALA A 11 6.79 -1.17 -1.68
N MET A 12 7.05 -0.73 -2.91
CA MET A 12 6.84 0.66 -3.26
C MET A 12 6.36 0.73 -4.70
N ILE A 13 5.39 1.60 -4.94
CA ILE A 13 4.83 1.81 -6.25
C ILE A 13 4.73 3.31 -6.48
N ARG A 14 5.25 3.76 -7.60
CA ARG A 14 5.04 5.13 -8.03
C ARG A 14 4.28 5.14 -9.34
N LEU A 15 3.15 5.83 -9.37
CA LEU A 15 2.37 6.00 -10.59
C LEU A 15 2.91 7.21 -11.32
N LEU A 16 3.25 7.03 -12.59
CA LEU A 16 3.89 8.06 -13.39
C LEU A 16 2.91 8.89 -14.21
N LYS A 17 1.62 8.59 -14.10
CA LYS A 17 0.58 9.32 -14.78
C LYS A 17 -0.47 9.77 -13.77
N PRO A 18 -1.32 10.75 -14.12
CA PRO A 18 -2.36 11.20 -13.20
C PRO A 18 -3.30 10.08 -12.79
N LEU A 19 -3.90 10.22 -11.63
CA LEU A 19 -4.78 9.19 -11.10
C LEU A 19 -5.96 8.89 -12.01
N ASP A 20 -6.52 9.90 -12.66
CA ASP A 20 -7.67 9.68 -13.53
C ASP A 20 -7.30 8.86 -14.76
N TYR A 21 -6.04 8.90 -15.20
CA TYR A 21 -5.57 8.03 -16.27
C TYR A 21 -5.81 6.56 -15.91
N PHE A 22 -5.41 6.19 -14.70
CA PHE A 22 -5.53 4.81 -14.25
C PHE A 22 -6.98 4.43 -14.02
N GLU A 23 -7.77 5.33 -13.50
CA GLU A 23 -9.18 5.05 -13.28
C GLU A 23 -9.89 4.80 -14.59
N LYS A 24 -9.61 5.59 -15.61
CA LYS A 24 -10.22 5.41 -16.92
C LYS A 24 -9.75 4.15 -17.60
N LYS A 25 -8.47 3.85 -17.49
CA LYS A 25 -7.89 2.71 -18.20
C LYS A 25 -8.28 1.38 -17.57
N TYR A 26 -8.32 1.32 -16.26
CA TYR A 26 -8.54 0.05 -15.55
C TYR A 26 -9.90 -0.04 -14.89
N GLY A 27 -10.69 1.00 -14.96
CA GLY A 27 -12.05 0.99 -14.46
C GLY A 27 -12.17 1.03 -12.94
N THR A 28 -11.10 1.43 -12.24
CA THR A 28 -11.14 1.49 -10.79
C THR A 28 -10.21 2.58 -10.28
N TRP A 29 -10.62 3.23 -9.21
CA TRP A 29 -9.74 4.19 -8.53
C TRP A 29 -8.65 3.49 -7.72
N ALA A 30 -8.79 2.21 -7.50
CA ALA A 30 -7.94 1.46 -6.57
C ALA A 30 -6.74 0.81 -7.25
N TYR A 31 -6.39 1.23 -8.47
CA TYR A 31 -5.32 0.58 -9.21
C TYR A 31 -4.02 0.48 -8.39
N GLY A 32 -3.58 1.59 -7.78
CA GLY A 32 -2.36 1.59 -7.00
C GLY A 32 -2.44 0.69 -5.79
N PHE A 33 -3.55 0.75 -5.08
CA PHE A 33 -3.75 -0.11 -3.92
C PHE A 33 -3.80 -1.58 -4.31
N ASN A 34 -4.45 -1.89 -5.44
CA ASN A 34 -4.53 -3.28 -5.90
C ASN A 34 -3.13 -3.82 -6.24
N LYS A 35 -2.31 -3.00 -6.86
CA LYS A 35 -0.92 -3.40 -7.15
C LYS A 35 -0.13 -3.60 -5.87
N LEU A 36 -0.28 -2.69 -4.93
CA LEU A 36 0.42 -2.79 -3.66
C LEU A 36 0.00 -4.06 -2.92
N TYR A 37 -1.30 -4.34 -2.90
CA TYR A 37 -1.81 -5.54 -2.26
C TYR A 37 -1.16 -6.79 -2.84
N LEU A 38 -1.08 -6.88 -4.18
CA LEU A 38 -0.48 -8.05 -4.82
C LEU A 38 0.99 -8.19 -4.47
N MET A 39 1.72 -7.06 -4.41
CA MET A 39 3.12 -7.12 -4.06
C MET A 39 3.32 -7.56 -2.62
N MET A 40 2.49 -7.08 -1.72
CA MET A 40 2.59 -7.46 -0.31
C MET A 40 2.21 -8.92 -0.11
N GLU A 41 1.18 -9.39 -0.83
CA GLU A 41 0.80 -10.80 -0.73
C GLU A 41 1.91 -11.73 -1.20
N LYS A 42 2.65 -11.31 -2.23
CA LYS A 42 3.76 -12.13 -2.71
C LYS A 42 4.91 -12.20 -1.72
N GLN A 43 5.04 -11.20 -0.86
CA GLN A 43 6.08 -11.19 0.16
C GLN A 43 5.63 -11.80 1.47
N HIS A 44 4.35 -12.12 1.57
CA HIS A 44 3.76 -12.65 2.79
C HIS A 44 4.32 -14.02 3.11
N ASN A 45 4.74 -14.21 4.35
CA ASN A 45 5.27 -15.48 4.83
C ASN A 45 4.63 -15.85 6.14
N ARG A 46 4.77 -17.11 6.48
CA ARG A 46 4.36 -17.57 7.81
C ARG A 46 5.14 -16.78 8.86
N GLY A 47 4.50 -16.42 9.92
CA GLY A 47 5.14 -15.68 11.00
C GLY A 47 5.01 -14.18 10.88
N GLN A 48 4.28 -13.69 9.89
CA GLN A 48 4.02 -12.27 9.77
C GLN A 48 3.28 -11.78 11.02
N GLU A 49 3.77 -10.68 11.59
CA GLU A 49 3.20 -10.11 12.79
C GLU A 49 2.45 -8.81 12.55
N GLY A 50 2.65 -8.20 11.41
CA GLY A 50 1.96 -6.96 11.13
C GLY A 50 2.28 -6.45 9.75
N ALA A 51 1.56 -5.41 9.37
CA ALA A 51 1.75 -4.77 8.08
C ALA A 51 1.37 -3.30 8.19
N GLY A 52 1.89 -2.51 7.28
CA GLY A 52 1.54 -1.10 7.20
C GLY A 52 1.59 -0.64 5.77
N ILE A 53 0.79 0.35 5.46
CA ILE A 53 0.84 1.00 4.14
C ILE A 53 0.81 2.50 4.33
N ALA A 54 1.30 3.19 3.31
CA ALA A 54 1.21 4.64 3.25
C ALA A 54 0.99 5.03 1.80
N SER A 55 0.29 6.12 1.60
CA SER A 55 0.13 6.71 0.28
C SER A 55 0.40 8.19 0.36
N VAL A 56 0.92 8.75 -0.72
CA VAL A 56 1.25 10.17 -0.79
C VAL A 56 0.67 10.73 -2.07
N SER A 57 -0.08 11.82 -1.93
CA SER A 57 -0.60 12.54 -3.07
C SER A 57 0.36 13.68 -3.38
N LEU A 58 0.96 13.65 -4.55
CA LEU A 58 1.98 14.63 -4.93
C LEU A 58 1.40 15.94 -5.44
N ASN A 59 0.12 15.95 -5.78
CA ASN A 59 -0.54 17.12 -6.37
C ASN A 59 -1.65 17.68 -5.49
N THR A 60 -1.52 17.51 -4.19
CA THR A 60 -2.53 17.99 -3.25
C THR A 60 -2.37 19.47 -3.03
N GLU A 61 -3.49 20.17 -2.91
CA GLU A 61 -3.49 21.58 -2.62
C GLU A 61 -2.91 21.86 -1.24
N SER A 62 -2.33 23.03 -1.10
CA SER A 62 -1.76 23.49 0.16
C SER A 62 -2.82 23.44 1.27
N GLY A 63 -2.44 22.91 2.43
CA GLY A 63 -3.34 22.83 3.57
C GLY A 63 -4.22 21.61 3.62
N ARG A 64 -4.14 20.73 2.61
CA ARG A 64 -4.90 19.51 2.60
C ARG A 64 -4.03 18.32 2.99
N GLU A 65 -4.70 17.24 3.41
CA GLU A 65 -4.01 15.99 3.69
C GLU A 65 -3.36 15.48 2.41
N TYR A 66 -2.08 15.18 2.49
CA TYR A 66 -1.36 14.63 1.33
C TYR A 66 -0.79 13.25 1.60
N MET A 67 -0.88 12.76 2.83
CA MET A 67 -0.35 11.45 3.18
C MET A 67 -1.36 10.71 4.04
N PHE A 68 -1.55 9.43 3.74
CA PHE A 68 -2.41 8.55 4.51
C PHE A 68 -1.64 7.32 4.92
N ARG A 69 -1.93 6.81 6.11
CA ARG A 69 -1.27 5.63 6.63
C ARG A 69 -2.29 4.73 7.29
N GLU A 70 -2.07 3.42 7.17
CA GLU A 70 -2.84 2.41 7.86
C GLU A 70 -1.90 1.31 8.30
N LYS A 71 -2.21 0.70 9.44
CA LYS A 71 -1.43 -0.44 9.89
C LYS A 71 -2.33 -1.40 10.65
N ALA A 72 -1.90 -2.65 10.72
CA ALA A 72 -2.61 -3.66 11.46
C ALA A 72 -1.62 -4.70 11.93
N GLU A 73 -2.03 -5.48 12.92
CA GLU A 73 -1.19 -6.53 13.49
C GLU A 73 -1.86 -7.88 13.29
N GLY A 74 -1.04 -8.93 13.36
CA GLY A 74 -1.54 -10.28 13.22
C GLY A 74 -1.37 -10.82 11.83
N LYS A 75 -1.72 -12.07 11.68
CA LYS A 75 -1.49 -12.78 10.42
C LYS A 75 -2.42 -12.32 9.29
N ASP A 76 -3.52 -11.68 9.63
CA ASP A 76 -4.46 -11.19 8.63
C ASP A 76 -4.33 -9.69 8.41
N ALA A 77 -3.19 -9.12 8.78
CA ALA A 77 -2.98 -7.68 8.73
C ALA A 77 -3.17 -7.11 7.33
N ILE A 78 -2.68 -7.80 6.30
CA ILE A 78 -2.80 -7.31 4.94
C ILE A 78 -4.26 -7.16 4.55
N THR A 79 -5.04 -8.20 4.75
CA THR A 79 -6.45 -8.17 4.41
C THR A 79 -7.18 -7.08 5.17
N GLU A 80 -6.85 -6.95 6.44
CA GLU A 80 -7.49 -5.95 7.28
C GLU A 80 -7.21 -4.54 6.80
N ILE A 81 -5.95 -4.26 6.48
CA ILE A 81 -5.56 -2.94 6.00
C ILE A 81 -6.29 -2.58 4.71
N PHE A 82 -6.26 -3.49 3.74
CA PHE A 82 -6.84 -3.17 2.44
C PHE A 82 -8.37 -3.13 2.46
N SER A 83 -8.99 -3.63 3.51
CA SER A 83 -10.43 -3.47 3.66
C SER A 83 -10.80 -2.05 4.10
N ARG A 84 -9.83 -1.27 4.54
CA ARG A 84 -10.07 0.08 5.05
C ARG A 84 -9.75 1.19 4.05
N VAL A 85 -9.07 0.85 2.92
CA VAL A 85 -8.66 1.91 2.00
C VAL A 85 -9.86 2.51 1.29
N THR A 86 -9.80 3.81 1.04
CA THR A 86 -10.86 4.55 0.37
C THR A 86 -10.27 5.36 -0.76
N LYS A 87 -11.16 5.87 -1.62
CA LYS A 87 -10.72 6.68 -2.75
C LYS A 87 -9.95 7.93 -2.30
N GLU A 88 -10.32 8.50 -1.16
CA GLU A 88 -9.65 9.69 -0.66
C GLU A 88 -8.19 9.43 -0.30
N MET A 89 -7.84 8.17 -0.04
CA MET A 89 -6.48 7.80 0.33
C MET A 89 -5.58 7.55 -0.87
N THR A 90 -6.08 7.71 -2.08
CA THR A 90 -5.25 7.46 -3.27
C THR A 90 -4.20 8.53 -3.44
N GLY A 91 -3.12 8.17 -4.11
CA GLY A 91 -2.04 9.07 -4.41
C GLY A 91 -1.20 8.51 -5.53
N GLU A 92 -0.11 9.19 -5.85
CA GLU A 92 0.78 8.74 -6.90
C GLU A 92 1.91 7.86 -6.37
N LEU A 93 2.11 7.86 -5.05
CA LEU A 93 3.14 7.06 -4.43
C LEU A 93 2.52 6.19 -3.35
N TYR A 94 2.85 4.90 -3.37
CA TYR A 94 2.35 3.93 -2.39
C TYR A 94 3.51 3.15 -1.82
N MET A 95 3.47 2.92 -0.52
CA MET A 95 4.47 2.10 0.16
C MET A 95 3.78 1.13 1.09
N GLY A 96 4.38 -0.04 1.22
CA GLY A 96 3.88 -1.03 2.14
C GLY A 96 5.03 -1.78 2.79
N HIS A 97 4.80 -2.27 3.99
CA HIS A 97 5.80 -3.12 4.63
C HIS A 97 5.10 -4.24 5.41
N LEU A 98 5.84 -5.32 5.57
CA LEU A 98 5.44 -6.47 6.36
C LEU A 98 6.45 -6.64 7.48
N ARG A 99 5.96 -6.90 8.68
CA ARG A 99 6.81 -7.12 9.84
C ARG A 99 6.70 -8.57 10.28
N TYR A 100 7.84 -9.17 10.52
CA TYR A 100 7.92 -10.55 10.99
C TYR A 100 8.51 -10.66 12.36
#